data_8f9fa63641df52b7b4fc57ad9ee44a69
#
_entry.id   8f9fa63641df52b7b4fc57ad9ee44a69
#
_cell.length_a   1.000
_cell.length_b   1.000
_cell.length_c   1.000
_cell.angle_alpha   90.00
_cell.angle_beta   90.00
_cell.angle_gamma   90.00
#
_symmetry.space_group_name_H-M   'P 1'
#
loop_
_entity.id
_entity.type
_entity.pdbx_description
1 polymer ?
#
loop_
_entity_poly.entity_id
_entity_poly.type
_entity_poly.pdbx_seq_one_letter_code
_entity_poly.pdbx_strand_id
1 'polypeptide(L)'
;MSNSPSKLKTIETPHSGYHWDGSYRRFFEGWYYRITLPIHQQSFAFMYSIEDPRGGQPYSGGVAQILGPEDKYLCRTFPDVNKFWASRESLGLGHWGKTDLQIKPEYLAPQIFDSHIEEGYQATATLHQGYLHDPGTGNHCYWQYKIQPIYGWGNSDSIQKSTAGMLSFLPVFEPGWQILMAHGSATGWIDWNNQKYEFKNAPAYSEKNWGGAFPQKWFWINCNCFQGETDLALTAGGGKRGVLWWMESVAMIGIHYRGKLYEFAPWNSQVNWHIEPWGNWKMQAKNSQFEIELTGTTNNPGTYVRTPTAKGMAFCCRDTTHGNLRLQLRELLGGNIDKNGNQRSRIILEAQSSLCGLEVGGAPWDEVWQVSQF
;
A
#
# COMPACT_ATOMS: atom_id res chain seq x y z
N MET A 1 -31.53 -27.75 9.80
CA MET A 1 -30.68 -27.32 8.68
C MET A 1 -29.56 -26.50 9.27
N SER A 2 -28.39 -27.08 9.42
CA SER A 2 -27.20 -26.41 9.97
C SER A 2 -26.59 -25.53 8.91
N ASN A 3 -26.68 -24.23 9.04
CA ASN A 3 -25.90 -23.29 8.26
C ASN A 3 -24.42 -23.46 8.63
N SER A 4 -23.67 -24.16 7.81
CA SER A 4 -22.21 -24.10 7.83
C SER A 4 -21.79 -22.64 7.63
N PRO A 5 -20.87 -22.09 8.46
CA PRO A 5 -20.33 -20.76 8.20
C PRO A 5 -19.67 -20.78 6.83
N SER A 6 -20.10 -19.88 5.94
CA SER A 6 -19.48 -19.70 4.64
C SER A 6 -17.97 -19.42 4.88
N LYS A 7 -17.10 -20.29 4.36
CA LYS A 7 -15.66 -19.99 4.32
C LYS A 7 -15.49 -18.63 3.68
N LEU A 8 -14.95 -17.67 4.43
CA LEU A 8 -14.54 -16.37 3.89
C LEU A 8 -13.65 -16.65 2.69
N LYS A 9 -14.06 -16.17 1.51
CA LYS A 9 -13.28 -16.33 0.28
C LYS A 9 -12.00 -15.49 0.46
N THR A 10 -10.88 -16.13 0.70
CA THR A 10 -9.57 -15.46 0.72
C THR A 10 -9.22 -15.08 -0.71
N ILE A 11 -8.88 -13.82 -0.93
CA ILE A 11 -8.32 -13.37 -2.21
C ILE A 11 -6.80 -13.58 -2.10
N GLU A 12 -6.26 -14.45 -2.93
CA GLU A 12 -4.81 -14.66 -3.03
C GLU A 12 -4.31 -13.98 -4.30
N THR A 13 -3.41 -13.02 -4.09
CA THR A 13 -2.65 -12.39 -5.18
C THR A 13 -1.30 -13.09 -5.33
N PRO A 14 -0.70 -13.06 -6.52
CA PRO A 14 0.71 -13.42 -6.66
C PRO A 14 1.57 -12.64 -5.66
N HIS A 15 2.70 -13.22 -5.27
CA HIS A 15 3.64 -12.60 -4.35
C HIS A 15 3.09 -12.32 -2.92
N SER A 16 1.99 -12.97 -2.49
CA SER A 16 1.48 -12.83 -1.12
C SER A 16 2.45 -13.38 -0.06
N GLY A 17 3.18 -14.43 -0.40
CA GLY A 17 4.17 -15.04 0.50
C GLY A 17 5.47 -14.24 0.62
N TYR A 18 6.27 -14.57 1.62
CA TYR A 18 7.57 -13.96 1.92
C TYR A 18 8.66 -14.34 0.91
N HIS A 19 9.44 -13.38 0.40
CA HIS A 19 10.36 -13.55 -0.72
C HIS A 19 11.81 -13.85 -0.32
N TRP A 20 12.21 -13.64 0.94
CA TRP A 20 13.60 -13.86 1.31
C TRP A 20 14.04 -15.33 1.06
N ASP A 21 15.08 -15.49 0.27
CA ASP A 21 15.61 -16.78 -0.18
C ASP A 21 16.77 -17.34 0.69
N GLY A 22 17.16 -16.59 1.75
CA GLY A 22 18.30 -16.93 2.60
C GLY A 22 19.65 -16.43 2.07
N SER A 23 19.68 -15.70 0.96
CA SER A 23 20.91 -15.19 0.35
C SER A 23 21.60 -14.09 1.17
N TYR A 24 22.85 -13.80 0.80
CA TYR A 24 23.68 -12.75 1.44
C TYR A 24 23.49 -11.37 0.82
N ARG A 25 22.68 -11.25 -0.22
CA ARG A 25 22.41 -9.94 -0.86
C ARG A 25 21.64 -9.04 0.08
N ARG A 26 21.80 -7.73 -0.09
CA ARG A 26 20.93 -6.75 0.56
C ARG A 26 19.47 -7.09 0.23
N PHE A 27 18.67 -7.24 1.28
CA PHE A 27 17.26 -7.57 1.15
C PHE A 27 16.43 -6.82 2.18
N PHE A 28 15.31 -6.34 1.74
CA PHE A 28 14.20 -5.91 2.58
C PHE A 28 12.90 -6.48 2.04
N GLU A 29 11.91 -6.61 2.91
CA GLU A 29 10.52 -6.77 2.53
C GLU A 29 9.67 -5.91 3.46
N GLY A 30 8.76 -5.13 2.87
CA GLY A 30 7.90 -4.21 3.59
C GLY A 30 6.44 -4.40 3.21
N TRP A 31 5.55 -4.22 4.17
CA TRP A 31 4.10 -4.34 4.02
C TRP A 31 3.44 -3.06 4.49
N TYR A 32 2.47 -2.60 3.72
CA TYR A 32 1.67 -1.42 4.00
C TYR A 32 0.20 -1.83 4.14
N TYR A 33 -0.44 -1.35 5.20
CA TYR A 33 -1.87 -1.52 5.45
C TYR A 33 -2.48 -0.16 5.72
N ARG A 34 -3.67 0.10 5.18
CA ARG A 34 -4.38 1.33 5.43
C ARG A 34 -5.83 1.05 5.78
N ILE A 35 -6.32 1.70 6.84
CA ILE A 35 -7.72 1.72 7.26
C ILE A 35 -8.20 3.16 7.20
N THR A 36 -9.29 3.40 6.46
CA THR A 36 -9.91 4.71 6.36
C THR A 36 -11.20 4.74 7.15
N LEU A 37 -11.34 5.72 8.03
CA LEU A 37 -12.47 5.89 8.94
C LEU A 37 -13.28 7.12 8.55
N PRO A 38 -14.24 7.01 7.60
CA PRO A 38 -14.95 8.16 7.05
C PRO A 38 -15.72 8.98 8.10
N ILE A 39 -16.32 8.28 9.08
CA ILE A 39 -17.07 8.93 10.17
C ILE A 39 -16.16 9.82 11.01
N HIS A 40 -14.93 9.42 11.22
CA HIS A 40 -13.93 10.15 12.00
C HIS A 40 -13.12 11.14 11.15
N GLN A 41 -13.25 11.12 9.82
CA GLN A 41 -12.43 11.86 8.87
C GLN A 41 -10.92 11.59 9.11
N GLN A 42 -10.57 10.34 9.42
CA GLN A 42 -9.21 9.89 9.74
C GLN A 42 -8.82 8.65 8.94
N SER A 43 -7.53 8.46 8.78
CA SER A 43 -6.97 7.21 8.28
C SER A 43 -5.80 6.78 9.16
N PHE A 44 -5.57 5.48 9.20
CA PHE A 44 -4.39 4.87 9.82
C PHE A 44 -3.63 4.10 8.76
N ALA A 45 -2.35 4.39 8.61
CA ALA A 45 -1.43 3.61 7.80
C ALA A 45 -0.44 2.87 8.68
N PHE A 46 -0.34 1.55 8.52
CA PHE A 46 0.58 0.69 9.24
C PHE A 46 1.63 0.19 8.25
N MET A 47 2.89 0.41 8.56
CA MET A 47 4.02 0.07 7.72
C MET A 47 4.97 -0.84 8.47
N TYR A 48 5.15 -2.06 8.00
CA TYR A 48 6.08 -3.03 8.58
C TYR A 48 7.19 -3.33 7.60
N SER A 49 8.38 -3.55 8.09
CA SER A 49 9.46 -4.07 7.26
C SER A 49 10.38 -4.99 8.05
N ILE A 50 11.04 -5.86 7.33
CA ILE A 50 12.23 -6.58 7.79
C ILE A 50 13.41 -6.21 6.89
N GLU A 51 14.51 -5.82 7.51
CA GLU A 51 15.76 -5.44 6.87
C GLU A 51 16.81 -6.49 7.21
N ASP A 52 17.53 -7.00 6.19
CA ASP A 52 18.57 -8.01 6.38
C ASP A 52 18.16 -9.11 7.38
N PRO A 53 17.24 -10.01 6.97
CA PRO A 53 16.67 -11.03 7.86
C PRO A 53 17.67 -12.02 8.46
N ARG A 54 18.89 -12.06 7.95
CA ARG A 54 20.00 -12.83 8.55
C ARG A 54 20.54 -12.24 9.82
N GLY A 55 20.41 -10.93 9.99
CA GLY A 55 21.03 -10.20 11.06
C GLY A 55 22.53 -9.93 10.85
N GLY A 56 23.12 -9.17 11.77
CA GLY A 56 24.55 -8.90 11.80
C GLY A 56 24.99 -7.61 11.14
N GLN A 57 24.10 -6.89 10.47
CA GLN A 57 24.39 -5.56 9.95
C GLN A 57 23.84 -4.48 10.89
N PRO A 58 24.40 -3.27 10.90
CA PRO A 58 23.88 -2.17 11.72
C PRO A 58 22.42 -1.79 11.45
N TYR A 59 21.90 -2.15 10.27
CA TYR A 59 20.51 -1.89 9.86
C TYR A 59 19.62 -3.15 9.93
N SER A 60 20.14 -4.29 10.39
CA SER A 60 19.33 -5.52 10.53
C SER A 60 18.22 -5.31 11.54
N GLY A 61 17.04 -5.80 11.23
CA GLY A 61 15.90 -5.77 12.16
C GLY A 61 14.57 -5.48 11.49
N GLY A 62 13.52 -5.56 12.30
CA GLY A 62 12.18 -5.15 11.94
C GLY A 62 11.94 -3.67 12.24
N VAL A 63 11.11 -3.03 11.43
CA VAL A 63 10.59 -1.70 11.70
C VAL A 63 9.08 -1.73 11.60
N ALA A 64 8.41 -1.13 12.59
CA ALA A 64 6.98 -0.92 12.58
C ALA A 64 6.69 0.58 12.72
N GLN A 65 5.91 1.11 11.81
CA GLN A 65 5.57 2.53 11.75
C GLN A 65 4.07 2.68 11.61
N ILE A 66 3.52 3.71 12.22
CA ILE A 66 2.12 4.07 12.07
C ILE A 66 2.03 5.57 11.76
N LEU A 67 1.31 5.89 10.69
CA LEU A 67 0.82 7.22 10.44
C LEU A 67 -0.64 7.26 10.90
N GLY A 68 -0.87 7.91 12.02
CA GLY A 68 -2.16 7.95 12.71
C GLY A 68 -2.96 9.23 12.41
N PRO A 69 -3.88 9.62 13.32
CA PRO A 69 -4.69 10.79 13.15
C PRO A 69 -3.87 12.06 12.89
N GLU A 70 -4.34 12.91 11.93
CA GLU A 70 -3.66 14.15 11.55
C GLU A 70 -2.22 13.94 11.06
N ASP A 71 -1.95 12.78 10.46
CA ASP A 71 -0.62 12.35 10.00
C ASP A 71 0.44 12.30 11.13
N LYS A 72 0.01 12.10 12.39
CA LYS A 72 0.94 11.90 13.52
C LYS A 72 1.68 10.59 13.39
N TYR A 73 2.99 10.61 13.64
CA TYR A 73 3.87 9.49 13.38
C TYR A 73 4.31 8.78 14.65
N LEU A 74 4.33 7.45 14.59
CA LEU A 74 4.88 6.55 15.60
C LEU A 74 5.79 5.56 14.90
N CYS A 75 7.00 5.32 15.44
CA CYS A 75 7.95 4.38 14.87
C CYS A 75 8.63 3.54 15.96
N ARG A 76 8.72 2.23 15.69
CA ARG A 76 9.49 1.29 16.52
C ARG A 76 10.46 0.50 15.65
N THR A 77 11.66 0.31 16.17
CA THR A 77 12.68 -0.56 15.58
C THR A 77 12.88 -1.78 16.49
N PHE A 78 12.86 -2.94 15.91
CA PHE A 78 13.06 -4.23 16.57
C PHE A 78 14.33 -4.88 16.01
N PRO A 79 15.48 -4.77 16.72
CA PRO A 79 16.77 -5.19 16.17
C PRO A 79 16.94 -6.72 16.12
N ASP A 80 16.16 -7.48 16.88
CA ASP A 80 16.25 -8.94 16.91
C ASP A 80 15.46 -9.57 15.78
N VAL A 81 16.13 -9.89 14.67
CA VAL A 81 15.52 -10.55 13.50
C VAL A 81 14.95 -11.93 13.82
N ASN A 82 15.41 -12.60 14.91
CA ASN A 82 14.90 -13.92 15.27
C ASN A 82 13.49 -13.87 15.85
N LYS A 83 13.00 -12.70 16.23
CA LYS A 83 11.62 -12.45 16.68
C LYS A 83 10.66 -12.10 15.55
N PHE A 84 11.15 -12.02 14.33
CA PHE A 84 10.35 -11.85 13.12
C PHE A 84 9.94 -13.21 12.55
N TRP A 85 8.72 -13.29 12.04
CA TRP A 85 8.24 -14.43 11.27
C TRP A 85 7.42 -13.96 10.06
N ALA A 86 7.47 -14.71 8.98
CA ALA A 86 6.61 -14.52 7.84
C ALA A 86 6.37 -15.86 7.12
N SER A 87 5.14 -16.03 6.60
CA SER A 87 4.76 -17.22 5.82
C SER A 87 5.25 -17.08 4.38
N ARG A 88 5.78 -18.17 3.82
CA ARG A 88 6.19 -18.24 2.41
C ARG A 88 5.02 -18.56 1.47
N GLU A 89 3.97 -19.17 1.98
CA GLU A 89 2.86 -19.69 1.18
C GLU A 89 1.70 -18.71 1.06
N SER A 90 1.52 -17.83 2.04
CA SER A 90 0.38 -16.92 2.14
C SER A 90 0.78 -15.61 2.81
N LEU A 91 -0.12 -14.63 2.81
CA LEU A 91 0.07 -13.41 3.58
C LEU A 91 -0.03 -13.70 5.08
N GLY A 92 1.09 -13.66 5.74
CA GLY A 92 1.23 -13.82 7.18
C GLY A 92 2.60 -13.34 7.62
N LEU A 93 2.62 -12.39 8.59
CA LEU A 93 3.84 -11.84 9.14
C LEU A 93 3.61 -11.32 10.55
N GLY A 94 4.70 -11.17 11.29
CA GLY A 94 4.67 -10.55 12.60
C GLY A 94 6.06 -10.39 13.20
N HIS A 95 6.13 -9.58 14.25
CA HIS A 95 7.31 -9.42 15.07
C HIS A 95 6.93 -9.43 16.55
N TRP A 96 7.55 -10.29 17.31
CA TRP A 96 7.39 -10.39 18.76
C TRP A 96 8.40 -9.48 19.46
N GLY A 97 8.20 -8.17 19.38
CA GLY A 97 9.15 -7.17 19.88
C GLY A 97 9.54 -7.39 21.35
N LYS A 98 8.54 -7.45 22.24
CA LYS A 98 8.69 -7.84 23.63
C LYS A 98 7.76 -8.97 23.98
N THR A 99 8.28 -10.06 24.56
CA THR A 99 7.52 -11.25 24.89
C THR A 99 8.23 -12.05 25.99
N ASP A 100 7.44 -12.77 26.77
CA ASP A 100 7.90 -13.79 27.72
C ASP A 100 8.08 -15.18 27.07
N LEU A 101 7.58 -15.37 25.84
CA LEU A 101 7.71 -16.64 25.13
C LEU A 101 9.13 -16.91 24.69
N GLN A 102 9.57 -18.16 24.90
CA GLN A 102 10.91 -18.68 24.55
C GLN A 102 10.83 -19.70 23.40
N ILE A 103 9.86 -19.56 22.51
CA ILE A 103 9.65 -20.42 21.35
C ILE A 103 9.93 -19.63 20.07
N LYS A 104 10.05 -20.36 18.95
CA LYS A 104 10.18 -19.71 17.63
C LYS A 104 8.92 -18.89 17.31
N PRO A 105 9.09 -17.65 16.84
CA PRO A 105 7.96 -16.80 16.49
C PRO A 105 7.13 -17.41 15.36
N GLU A 106 5.82 -17.35 15.54
CA GLU A 106 4.82 -17.82 14.58
C GLU A 106 3.50 -17.06 14.79
N TYR A 107 2.50 -17.36 13.98
CA TYR A 107 1.16 -16.81 14.19
C TYR A 107 0.56 -17.34 15.52
N LEU A 108 0.06 -16.41 16.31
CA LEU A 108 -0.68 -16.72 17.54
C LEU A 108 -2.17 -16.41 17.36
N ALA A 109 -3.03 -17.22 17.97
CA ALA A 109 -4.44 -16.84 18.11
C ALA A 109 -4.53 -15.48 18.83
N PRO A 110 -5.51 -14.61 18.50
CA PRO A 110 -5.55 -13.25 19.02
C PRO A 110 -5.42 -13.12 20.54
N GLN A 111 -6.11 -13.95 21.27
CA GLN A 111 -6.08 -13.94 22.74
C GLN A 111 -4.72 -14.38 23.31
N ILE A 112 -4.04 -15.30 22.63
CA ILE A 112 -2.69 -15.76 23.01
C ILE A 112 -1.69 -14.64 22.73
N PHE A 113 -1.82 -13.98 21.58
CA PHE A 113 -1.00 -12.83 21.23
C PHE A 113 -1.10 -11.74 22.30
N ASP A 114 -2.32 -11.32 22.65
CA ASP A 114 -2.57 -10.25 23.63
C ASP A 114 -2.06 -10.61 25.05
N SER A 115 -1.99 -11.91 25.40
CA SER A 115 -1.53 -12.34 26.73
C SER A 115 -0.01 -12.49 26.86
N HIS A 116 0.72 -12.64 25.73
CA HIS A 116 2.15 -12.94 25.75
C HIS A 116 3.02 -11.92 25.02
N ILE A 117 2.45 -11.10 24.13
CA ILE A 117 3.20 -10.10 23.38
C ILE A 117 2.95 -8.73 23.98
N GLU A 118 3.89 -8.24 24.77
CA GLU A 118 3.83 -6.92 25.40
C GLU A 118 3.99 -5.77 24.38
N GLU A 119 4.80 -5.97 23.35
CA GLU A 119 4.97 -5.04 22.24
C GLU A 119 5.30 -5.83 20.97
N GLY A 120 4.56 -5.58 19.90
CA GLY A 120 4.74 -6.28 18.63
C GLY A 120 3.49 -6.22 17.76
N TYR A 121 3.51 -6.97 16.67
CA TYR A 121 2.39 -7.02 15.74
C TYR A 121 2.31 -8.37 15.03
N GLN A 122 1.13 -8.67 14.52
CA GLN A 122 0.92 -9.72 13.52
C GLN A 122 -0.19 -9.34 12.55
N ALA A 123 -0.05 -9.76 11.31
CA ALA A 123 -0.99 -9.53 10.24
C ALA A 123 -1.12 -10.76 9.34
N THR A 124 -2.34 -11.02 8.89
CA THR A 124 -2.69 -12.01 7.88
C THR A 124 -3.61 -11.37 6.84
N ALA A 125 -4.09 -12.13 5.86
CA ALA A 125 -5.08 -11.64 4.91
C ALA A 125 -6.41 -11.22 5.58
N THR A 126 -6.71 -11.71 6.79
CA THR A 126 -8.02 -11.53 7.44
C THR A 126 -7.98 -11.00 8.87
N LEU A 127 -6.80 -10.84 9.43
CA LEU A 127 -6.61 -10.32 10.80
C LEU A 127 -5.40 -9.40 10.84
N HIS A 128 -5.52 -8.32 11.60
CA HIS A 128 -4.42 -7.42 11.90
C HIS A 128 -4.53 -6.98 13.36
N GLN A 129 -3.46 -7.18 14.14
CA GLN A 129 -3.41 -6.78 15.55
C GLN A 129 -1.99 -6.43 15.97
N GLY A 130 -1.87 -5.64 17.04
CA GLY A 130 -0.59 -5.33 17.64
C GLY A 130 -0.68 -4.21 18.66
N TYR A 131 0.43 -4.01 19.33
CA TYR A 131 0.68 -2.89 20.24
C TYR A 131 2.07 -2.34 20.02
N LEU A 132 2.17 -1.03 19.86
CA LEU A 132 3.44 -0.29 19.74
C LEU A 132 3.45 0.88 20.72
N HIS A 133 4.60 1.10 21.33
CA HIS A 133 4.85 2.26 22.19
C HIS A 133 6.20 2.89 21.84
N ASP A 134 6.19 4.15 21.43
CA ASP A 134 7.41 4.93 21.20
C ASP A 134 7.83 5.66 22.49
N PRO A 135 8.89 5.20 23.16
CA PRO A 135 9.32 5.84 24.40
C PRO A 135 9.90 7.25 24.18
N GLY A 136 10.30 7.59 22.94
CA GLY A 136 10.83 8.91 22.62
C GLY A 136 9.77 10.00 22.58
N THR A 137 8.58 9.69 22.05
CA THR A 137 7.45 10.62 21.93
C THR A 137 6.37 10.37 22.97
N GLY A 138 6.34 9.18 23.59
CA GLY A 138 5.25 8.71 24.45
C GLY A 138 4.01 8.25 23.70
N ASN A 139 4.01 8.34 22.38
CA ASN A 139 2.90 7.86 21.57
C ASN A 139 2.76 6.34 21.63
N HIS A 140 1.54 5.87 21.69
CA HIS A 140 1.26 4.44 21.62
C HIS A 140 0.03 4.17 20.77
N CYS A 141 0.00 2.97 20.19
CA CYS A 141 -1.14 2.48 19.42
C CYS A 141 -1.38 1.02 19.74
N TYR A 142 -2.64 0.70 20.02
CA TYR A 142 -3.10 -0.67 20.17
C TYR A 142 -4.25 -0.90 19.20
N TRP A 143 -4.23 -2.03 18.47
CA TRP A 143 -5.25 -2.29 17.45
C TRP A 143 -5.57 -3.77 17.34
N GLN A 144 -6.81 -4.06 16.99
CA GLN A 144 -7.27 -5.38 16.60
C GLN A 144 -8.47 -5.24 15.66
N TYR A 145 -8.34 -5.75 14.44
CA TYR A 145 -9.44 -5.77 13.50
C TYR A 145 -9.35 -6.96 12.54
N LYS A 146 -10.53 -7.39 12.09
CA LYS A 146 -10.70 -8.39 11.04
C LYS A 146 -10.87 -7.71 9.70
N ILE A 147 -10.38 -8.36 8.66
CA ILE A 147 -10.42 -7.88 7.28
C ILE A 147 -11.20 -8.90 6.44
N GLN A 148 -12.08 -8.39 5.60
CA GLN A 148 -12.74 -9.13 4.54
C GLN A 148 -12.26 -8.53 3.21
N PRO A 149 -11.37 -9.21 2.46
CA PRO A 149 -10.92 -8.76 1.15
C PRO A 149 -12.09 -8.74 0.14
N ILE A 150 -12.14 -7.70 -0.71
CA ILE A 150 -13.15 -7.51 -1.77
C ILE A 150 -12.46 -7.59 -3.13
N TYR A 151 -11.38 -6.82 -3.32
CA TYR A 151 -10.55 -6.81 -4.53
C TYR A 151 -9.08 -7.04 -4.18
N GLY A 152 -8.41 -7.93 -4.91
CA GLY A 152 -6.95 -7.99 -5.00
C GLY A 152 -6.44 -7.12 -6.16
N TRP A 153 -5.70 -7.69 -7.12
CA TRP A 153 -5.32 -7.04 -8.36
C TRP A 153 -5.88 -7.82 -9.55
N GLY A 154 -7.15 -7.56 -9.89
CA GLY A 154 -7.91 -8.26 -10.92
C GLY A 154 -9.40 -7.97 -10.82
N ASN A 155 -10.20 -8.54 -11.71
CA ASN A 155 -11.66 -8.50 -11.58
C ASN A 155 -12.12 -9.41 -10.43
N SER A 156 -13.31 -9.15 -9.88
CA SER A 156 -13.85 -9.89 -8.71
C SER A 156 -13.89 -11.41 -8.89
N ASP A 157 -14.21 -11.88 -10.11
CA ASP A 157 -14.41 -13.29 -10.38
C ASP A 157 -13.29 -13.92 -11.21
N SER A 158 -12.13 -13.27 -11.27
CA SER A 158 -10.97 -13.73 -12.02
C SER A 158 -9.81 -14.13 -11.10
N ILE A 159 -8.86 -14.86 -11.68
CA ILE A 159 -7.55 -15.09 -11.05
C ILE A 159 -6.85 -13.73 -10.89
N GLN A 160 -6.37 -13.45 -9.69
CA GLN A 160 -5.68 -12.21 -9.40
C GLN A 160 -4.30 -12.18 -10.09
N LYS A 161 -3.88 -10.99 -10.49
CA LYS A 161 -2.66 -10.77 -11.26
C LYS A 161 -1.55 -10.19 -10.39
N SER A 162 -0.32 -10.28 -10.87
CA SER A 162 0.76 -9.45 -10.35
C SER A 162 0.58 -7.99 -10.79
N THR A 163 0.78 -7.06 -9.86
CA THR A 163 0.69 -5.61 -10.11
C THR A 163 1.68 -5.14 -11.18
N ALA A 164 2.90 -5.66 -11.17
CA ALA A 164 3.92 -5.33 -12.19
C ALA A 164 3.92 -6.29 -13.39
N GLY A 165 2.82 -7.04 -13.59
CA GLY A 165 2.67 -7.98 -14.69
C GLY A 165 3.63 -9.18 -14.60
N MET A 166 3.85 -9.86 -15.72
CA MET A 166 4.70 -11.06 -15.76
C MET A 166 6.17 -10.77 -15.43
N LEU A 167 6.65 -9.56 -15.65
CA LEU A 167 8.04 -9.18 -15.38
C LEU A 167 8.37 -9.20 -13.87
N SER A 168 7.37 -9.12 -13.00
CA SER A 168 7.55 -9.19 -11.54
C SER A 168 8.15 -10.51 -11.05
N PHE A 169 8.07 -11.57 -11.85
CA PHE A 169 8.66 -12.87 -11.52
C PHE A 169 10.14 -12.98 -11.89
N LEU A 170 10.70 -11.97 -12.55
CA LEU A 170 12.11 -11.92 -12.90
C LEU A 170 12.90 -11.15 -11.84
N PRO A 171 13.97 -11.70 -11.28
CA PRO A 171 14.71 -11.09 -10.16
C PRO A 171 15.47 -9.81 -10.55
N VAL A 172 15.48 -9.45 -11.82
CA VAL A 172 16.12 -8.22 -12.33
C VAL A 172 15.23 -6.98 -12.22
N PHE A 173 13.94 -7.15 -11.91
CA PHE A 173 12.98 -6.05 -11.76
C PHE A 173 12.72 -5.79 -10.26
N GLU A 174 13.68 -5.14 -9.60
CA GLU A 174 13.58 -4.72 -8.21
C GLU A 174 13.48 -3.18 -8.12
N PRO A 175 12.77 -2.68 -7.08
CA PRO A 175 11.98 -3.43 -6.11
C PRO A 175 10.71 -4.00 -6.74
N GLY A 176 10.30 -5.18 -6.23
CA GLY A 176 8.98 -5.72 -6.50
C GLY A 176 7.90 -4.89 -5.81
N TRP A 177 6.71 -4.83 -6.41
CA TRP A 177 5.53 -4.17 -5.84
C TRP A 177 4.29 -5.01 -6.14
N GLN A 178 3.54 -5.34 -5.09
CA GLN A 178 2.30 -6.09 -5.21
C GLN A 178 1.21 -5.48 -4.35
N ILE A 179 0.11 -5.11 -4.99
CA ILE A 179 -1.13 -4.79 -4.30
C ILE A 179 -1.77 -6.11 -3.85
N LEU A 180 -1.79 -6.35 -2.55
CA LEU A 180 -2.35 -7.56 -1.94
C LEU A 180 -3.87 -7.49 -1.87
N MET A 181 -4.38 -6.30 -1.54
CA MET A 181 -5.80 -6.00 -1.45
C MET A 181 -6.03 -4.55 -1.81
N ALA A 182 -6.55 -4.29 -3.02
CA ALA A 182 -6.89 -2.94 -3.47
C ALA A 182 -8.09 -2.36 -2.72
N HIS A 183 -9.01 -3.23 -2.30
CA HIS A 183 -10.17 -2.86 -1.48
C HIS A 183 -10.59 -4.02 -0.60
N GLY A 184 -10.92 -3.69 0.63
CA GLY A 184 -11.47 -4.60 1.62
C GLY A 184 -12.33 -3.86 2.62
N SER A 185 -12.96 -4.63 3.49
CA SER A 185 -13.80 -4.16 4.59
C SER A 185 -13.19 -4.61 5.91
N ALA A 186 -12.90 -3.65 6.80
CA ALA A 186 -12.33 -3.91 8.11
C ALA A 186 -13.35 -3.65 9.24
N THR A 187 -13.33 -4.51 10.26
CA THR A 187 -14.18 -4.36 11.43
C THR A 187 -13.38 -4.65 12.69
N GLY A 188 -13.39 -3.75 13.63
CA GLY A 188 -12.65 -3.83 14.89
C GLY A 188 -12.42 -2.46 15.50
N TRP A 189 -11.25 -2.26 16.05
CA TRP A 189 -10.89 -1.02 16.73
C TRP A 189 -9.40 -0.70 16.65
N ILE A 190 -9.09 0.57 16.79
CA ILE A 190 -7.74 1.12 16.97
C ILE A 190 -7.81 2.09 18.14
N ASP A 191 -6.90 1.96 19.10
CA ASP A 191 -6.68 2.91 20.18
C ASP A 191 -5.38 3.66 19.94
N TRP A 192 -5.46 4.97 19.75
CA TRP A 192 -4.34 5.86 19.57
C TRP A 192 -4.25 6.81 20.75
N ASN A 193 -3.25 6.66 21.60
CA ASN A 193 -3.03 7.49 22.77
C ASN A 193 -4.27 7.60 23.68
N ASN A 194 -4.91 6.46 23.98
CA ASN A 194 -6.14 6.34 24.75
C ASN A 194 -7.41 6.91 24.08
N GLN A 195 -7.32 7.26 22.79
CA GLN A 195 -8.49 7.56 21.98
C GLN A 195 -8.85 6.36 21.13
N LYS A 196 -9.98 5.73 21.47
CA LYS A 196 -10.47 4.53 20.78
C LYS A 196 -11.34 4.88 19.58
N TYR A 197 -11.01 4.30 18.43
CA TYR A 197 -11.75 4.35 17.17
C TYR A 197 -12.34 2.97 16.91
N GLU A 198 -13.62 2.79 17.15
CA GLU A 198 -14.34 1.57 16.78
C GLU A 198 -14.95 1.73 15.40
N PHE A 199 -14.86 0.68 14.57
CA PHE A 199 -15.35 0.75 13.21
C PHE A 199 -15.94 -0.60 12.75
N LYS A 200 -16.88 -0.49 11.83
CA LYS A 200 -17.50 -1.62 11.14
C LYS A 200 -17.55 -1.32 9.66
N ASN A 201 -17.07 -2.28 8.86
CA ASN A 201 -17.01 -2.18 7.41
C ASN A 201 -16.21 -0.94 6.90
N ALA A 202 -15.14 -0.57 7.60
CA ALA A 202 -14.28 0.51 7.18
C ALA A 202 -13.46 0.10 5.94
N PRO A 203 -13.26 1.00 4.94
CA PRO A 203 -12.40 0.72 3.80
C PRO A 203 -10.98 0.34 4.23
N ALA A 204 -10.49 -0.78 3.70
CA ALA A 204 -9.18 -1.32 3.98
C ALA A 204 -8.37 -1.54 2.70
N TYR A 205 -7.06 -1.40 2.81
CA TYR A 205 -6.09 -1.57 1.72
C TYR A 205 -4.84 -2.25 2.23
N SER A 206 -4.15 -3.02 1.37
CA SER A 206 -2.80 -3.51 1.65
C SER A 206 -1.98 -3.75 0.39
N GLU A 207 -0.67 -3.50 0.52
CA GLU A 207 0.35 -3.76 -0.51
C GLU A 207 1.65 -4.19 0.12
N LYS A 208 2.61 -4.59 -0.70
CA LYS A 208 3.97 -4.89 -0.25
C LYS A 208 5.02 -4.59 -1.32
N ASN A 209 6.24 -4.36 -0.83
CA ASN A 209 7.43 -4.19 -1.64
C ASN A 209 8.55 -5.10 -1.13
N TRP A 210 9.42 -5.56 -2.05
CA TRP A 210 10.59 -6.38 -1.68
C TRP A 210 11.75 -6.15 -2.63
N GLY A 211 12.98 -6.41 -2.18
CA GLY A 211 14.19 -6.29 -2.99
C GLY A 211 15.36 -5.69 -2.22
N GLY A 212 16.28 -5.03 -2.92
CA GLY A 212 17.47 -4.42 -2.31
C GLY A 212 17.22 -3.04 -1.69
N ALA A 213 16.39 -2.21 -2.33
CA ALA A 213 16.02 -0.87 -1.88
C ALA A 213 14.77 -0.39 -2.64
N PHE A 214 14.13 0.67 -2.17
CA PHE A 214 13.10 1.37 -2.91
C PHE A 214 13.66 2.04 -4.17
N PRO A 215 12.81 2.47 -5.14
CA PRO A 215 13.25 3.21 -6.31
C PRO A 215 14.04 4.46 -5.95
N GLN A 216 14.85 4.97 -6.89
CA GLN A 216 15.57 6.22 -6.68
C GLN A 216 14.64 7.39 -6.37
N LYS A 217 13.49 7.43 -7.05
CA LYS A 217 12.44 8.44 -6.89
C LYS A 217 11.10 7.80 -7.20
N TRP A 218 10.06 8.10 -6.43
CA TRP A 218 8.72 7.56 -6.65
C TRP A 218 7.63 8.52 -6.18
N PHE A 219 6.43 8.27 -6.61
CA PHE A 219 5.20 8.82 -6.08
C PHE A 219 4.14 7.74 -5.97
N TRP A 220 3.16 7.96 -5.09
CA TRP A 220 2.07 7.03 -4.87
C TRP A 220 0.78 7.76 -4.52
N ILE A 221 -0.35 7.19 -4.94
CA ILE A 221 -1.70 7.71 -4.74
C ILE A 221 -2.59 6.51 -4.45
N ASN A 222 -3.30 6.53 -3.32
CA ASN A 222 -4.28 5.49 -3.00
C ASN A 222 -5.53 6.08 -2.38
N CYS A 223 -6.67 5.61 -2.86
CA CYS A 223 -7.96 5.96 -2.31
C CYS A 223 -8.96 4.80 -2.48
N ASN A 224 -9.63 4.42 -1.42
CA ASN A 224 -10.74 3.47 -1.43
C ASN A 224 -11.92 3.96 -0.57
N CYS A 225 -12.00 5.28 -0.38
CA CYS A 225 -13.07 5.95 0.33
C CYS A 225 -13.50 7.18 -0.47
N PHE A 226 -14.49 7.02 -1.33
CA PHE A 226 -15.00 8.05 -2.20
C PHE A 226 -16.38 8.53 -1.77
N GLN A 227 -16.70 9.81 -2.05
CA GLN A 227 -18.02 10.36 -1.76
C GLN A 227 -19.08 9.70 -2.67
N GLY A 228 -20.07 9.06 -2.06
CA GLY A 228 -21.19 8.43 -2.78
C GLY A 228 -20.88 7.12 -3.50
N GLU A 229 -19.60 6.66 -3.51
CA GLU A 229 -19.18 5.41 -4.15
C GLU A 229 -18.48 4.50 -3.14
N THR A 230 -19.12 3.41 -2.77
CA THR A 230 -18.61 2.44 -1.79
C THR A 230 -17.87 1.26 -2.42
N ASP A 231 -18.06 1.03 -3.73
CA ASP A 231 -17.42 -0.04 -4.49
C ASP A 231 -16.43 0.55 -5.51
N LEU A 232 -15.53 1.40 -4.99
CA LEU A 232 -14.51 2.08 -5.78
C LEU A 232 -13.19 2.11 -5.03
N ALA A 233 -12.13 1.66 -5.70
CA ALA A 233 -10.76 1.80 -5.21
C ALA A 233 -9.82 2.23 -6.32
N LEU A 234 -8.92 3.14 -6.01
CA LEU A 234 -7.82 3.59 -6.85
C LEU A 234 -6.49 3.27 -6.19
N THR A 235 -5.58 2.72 -6.95
CA THR A 235 -4.14 2.74 -6.65
C THR A 235 -3.39 3.17 -7.89
N ALA A 236 -2.53 4.17 -7.74
CA ALA A 236 -1.67 4.65 -8.79
C ALA A 236 -0.29 4.95 -8.23
N GLY A 237 0.74 4.81 -9.05
CA GLY A 237 2.10 5.13 -8.63
C GLY A 237 3.07 5.08 -9.79
N GLY A 238 4.23 5.67 -9.55
CA GLY A 238 5.32 5.65 -10.50
C GLY A 238 6.67 5.70 -9.82
N GLY A 239 7.67 5.13 -10.47
CA GLY A 239 9.02 5.04 -9.95
C GLY A 239 10.08 5.27 -11.02
N LYS A 240 11.20 5.85 -10.59
CA LYS A 240 12.45 5.88 -11.34
C LYS A 240 13.38 4.83 -10.77
N ARG A 241 13.63 3.77 -11.52
CA ARG A 241 14.39 2.60 -11.07
C ARG A 241 15.46 2.20 -12.05
N GLY A 242 16.50 1.54 -11.54
CA GLY A 242 17.50 0.90 -12.37
C GLY A 242 17.00 -0.41 -12.96
N VAL A 243 17.19 -0.61 -14.27
CA VAL A 243 16.95 -1.89 -14.95
C VAL A 243 18.22 -2.23 -15.72
N LEU A 244 18.93 -3.27 -15.26
CA LEU A 244 20.24 -3.63 -15.80
C LEU A 244 21.20 -2.43 -15.74
N TRP A 245 21.46 -1.76 -16.91
CA TRP A 245 22.42 -0.65 -17.04
C TRP A 245 21.77 0.71 -17.34
N TRP A 246 20.43 0.82 -17.36
CA TRP A 246 19.74 2.10 -17.57
C TRP A 246 18.73 2.42 -16.46
N MET A 247 18.35 3.68 -16.42
CA MET A 247 17.27 4.15 -15.55
C MET A 247 15.98 4.28 -16.35
N GLU A 248 14.91 3.67 -15.88
CA GLU A 248 13.57 3.87 -16.45
C GLU A 248 12.65 4.61 -15.50
N SER A 249 11.72 5.35 -16.06
CA SER A 249 10.60 5.97 -15.34
C SER A 249 9.32 5.32 -15.82
N VAL A 250 8.61 4.68 -14.92
CA VAL A 250 7.36 3.96 -15.20
C VAL A 250 6.28 4.36 -14.22
N ALA A 251 5.04 4.36 -14.67
CA ALA A 251 3.89 4.59 -13.80
C ALA A 251 2.70 3.75 -14.26
N MET A 252 1.77 3.51 -13.33
CA MET A 252 0.54 2.79 -13.61
C MET A 252 -0.63 3.33 -12.79
N ILE A 253 -1.84 3.05 -13.24
CA ILE A 253 -3.10 3.36 -12.58
C ILE A 253 -3.99 2.13 -12.62
N GLY A 254 -4.54 1.73 -11.49
CA GLY A 254 -5.55 0.70 -11.40
C GLY A 254 -6.78 1.20 -10.65
N ILE A 255 -7.95 1.02 -11.27
CA ILE A 255 -9.24 1.36 -10.68
C ILE A 255 -10.08 0.09 -10.60
N HIS A 256 -10.49 -0.26 -9.40
CA HIS A 256 -11.51 -1.27 -9.19
C HIS A 256 -12.87 -0.59 -9.03
N TYR A 257 -13.79 -0.91 -9.90
CA TYR A 257 -15.15 -0.35 -9.88
C TYR A 257 -16.16 -1.36 -10.37
N ARG A 258 -17.16 -1.65 -9.56
CA ARG A 258 -18.26 -2.59 -9.85
C ARG A 258 -17.80 -3.94 -10.40
N GLY A 259 -16.87 -4.56 -9.67
CA GLY A 259 -16.34 -5.88 -10.01
C GLY A 259 -15.25 -5.90 -11.09
N LYS A 260 -14.94 -4.77 -11.72
CA LYS A 260 -14.00 -4.68 -12.84
C LYS A 260 -12.74 -3.91 -12.47
N LEU A 261 -11.59 -4.40 -12.92
CA LEU A 261 -10.32 -3.68 -12.90
C LEU A 261 -10.11 -2.94 -14.22
N TYR A 262 -9.97 -1.62 -14.16
CA TYR A 262 -9.48 -0.77 -15.23
C TYR A 262 -8.00 -0.50 -14.99
N GLU A 263 -7.15 -1.16 -15.74
CA GLU A 263 -5.70 -1.11 -15.57
C GLU A 263 -5.06 -0.32 -16.71
N PHE A 264 -4.22 0.66 -16.34
CA PHE A 264 -3.39 1.45 -17.24
C PHE A 264 -1.94 1.30 -16.81
N ALA A 265 -1.17 0.59 -17.61
CA ALA A 265 0.21 0.25 -17.32
C ALA A 265 1.07 0.38 -18.59
N PRO A 266 2.41 0.45 -18.49
CA PRO A 266 3.29 0.67 -19.65
C PRO A 266 3.13 -0.33 -20.79
N TRP A 267 2.62 -1.54 -20.50
CA TRP A 267 2.41 -2.58 -21.52
C TRP A 267 1.07 -2.52 -22.25
N ASN A 268 0.14 -1.67 -21.81
CA ASN A 268 -1.20 -1.59 -22.40
C ASN A 268 -1.72 -0.17 -22.59
N SER A 269 -1.01 0.84 -22.11
CA SER A 269 -1.47 2.23 -22.07
C SER A 269 -0.32 3.21 -22.19
N GLN A 270 -0.64 4.41 -22.68
CA GLN A 270 0.19 5.60 -22.49
C GLN A 270 -0.15 6.17 -21.11
N VAL A 271 0.87 6.38 -20.27
CA VAL A 271 0.69 6.92 -18.92
C VAL A 271 1.57 8.16 -18.78
N ASN A 272 0.93 9.30 -18.53
CA ASN A 272 1.59 10.58 -18.33
C ASN A 272 1.39 11.05 -16.89
N TRP A 273 2.34 11.80 -16.38
CA TRP A 273 2.24 12.41 -15.07
C TRP A 273 2.96 13.74 -14.96
N HIS A 274 2.50 14.54 -14.03
CA HIS A 274 3.10 15.78 -13.58
C HIS A 274 2.98 15.82 -12.07
N ILE A 275 4.08 15.59 -11.38
CA ILE A 275 4.15 15.49 -9.92
C ILE A 275 5.05 16.61 -9.41
N GLU A 276 4.48 17.51 -8.62
CA GLU A 276 5.25 18.54 -7.93
C GLU A 276 6.05 17.91 -6.76
N PRO A 277 7.09 18.54 -6.28
CA PRO A 277 7.84 18.10 -5.10
C PRO A 277 6.95 17.82 -3.90
N TRP A 278 5.85 18.55 -3.79
CA TRP A 278 4.76 18.32 -2.85
C TRP A 278 3.53 19.16 -3.24
N GLY A 279 2.35 18.67 -2.85
CA GLY A 279 1.09 19.41 -2.96
C GLY A 279 0.24 19.09 -4.18
N ASN A 280 0.81 18.58 -5.26
CA ASN A 280 0.05 18.34 -6.48
C ASN A 280 0.55 17.12 -7.27
N TRP A 281 -0.37 16.20 -7.54
CA TRP A 281 -0.16 14.97 -8.33
C TRP A 281 -1.19 14.95 -9.47
N LYS A 282 -0.74 15.01 -10.70
CA LYS A 282 -1.61 14.85 -11.87
C LYS A 282 -1.16 13.66 -12.67
N MET A 283 -2.11 12.80 -13.03
CA MET A 283 -1.86 11.68 -13.93
C MET A 283 -2.97 11.61 -14.99
N GLN A 284 -2.56 11.19 -16.17
CA GLN A 284 -3.46 10.87 -17.28
C GLN A 284 -3.00 9.58 -17.91
N ALA A 285 -3.94 8.69 -18.25
CA ALA A 285 -3.60 7.49 -19.00
C ALA A 285 -4.69 7.17 -20.02
N LYS A 286 -4.26 6.58 -21.13
CA LYS A 286 -5.13 6.23 -22.24
C LYS A 286 -4.69 4.93 -22.89
N ASN A 287 -5.67 4.09 -23.21
CA ASN A 287 -5.51 2.92 -24.07
C ASN A 287 -6.55 2.95 -25.19
N SER A 288 -6.72 1.85 -25.92
CA SER A 288 -7.67 1.77 -27.04
C SER A 288 -9.14 1.88 -26.63
N GLN A 289 -9.47 1.65 -25.36
CA GLN A 289 -10.86 1.56 -24.88
C GLN A 289 -11.21 2.61 -23.83
N PHE A 290 -10.24 3.03 -23.03
CA PHE A 290 -10.50 3.86 -21.85
C PHE A 290 -9.46 4.98 -21.72
N GLU A 291 -9.89 6.06 -21.09
CA GLU A 291 -9.07 7.20 -20.69
C GLU A 291 -9.38 7.56 -19.25
N ILE A 292 -8.34 7.89 -18.50
CA ILE A 292 -8.43 8.34 -17.10
C ILE A 292 -7.66 9.62 -16.89
N GLU A 293 -8.25 10.52 -16.10
CA GLU A 293 -7.58 11.67 -15.52
C GLU A 293 -7.75 11.63 -14.00
N LEU A 294 -6.70 11.91 -13.27
CA LEU A 294 -6.75 12.05 -11.83
C LEU A 294 -5.88 13.21 -11.35
N THR A 295 -6.33 13.86 -10.30
CA THR A 295 -5.61 14.94 -9.64
C THR A 295 -5.71 14.75 -8.13
N GLY A 296 -4.56 14.53 -7.52
CA GLY A 296 -4.37 14.56 -6.06
C GLY A 296 -3.82 15.89 -5.63
N THR A 297 -4.33 16.46 -4.55
CA THR A 297 -3.81 17.71 -3.97
C THR A 297 -3.81 17.66 -2.46
N THR A 298 -2.87 18.37 -1.84
CA THR A 298 -2.85 18.58 -0.40
C THR A 298 -2.25 19.93 -0.03
N ASN A 299 -2.77 20.54 1.01
CA ASN A 299 -2.17 21.70 1.68
C ASN A 299 -1.47 21.30 2.99
N ASN A 300 -1.62 20.03 3.42
CA ASN A 300 -0.94 19.52 4.60
C ASN A 300 0.57 19.47 4.36
N PRO A 301 1.38 19.74 5.37
CA PRO A 301 2.85 19.64 5.22
C PRO A 301 3.31 18.23 4.92
N GLY A 302 2.48 17.22 5.21
CA GLY A 302 2.85 15.80 5.17
C GLY A 302 3.85 15.42 6.25
N THR A 303 4.03 14.13 6.44
CA THR A 303 4.92 13.58 7.44
C THR A 303 6.02 12.76 6.78
N TYR A 304 7.26 12.96 7.20
CA TYR A 304 8.35 12.11 6.74
C TYR A 304 8.33 10.77 7.46
N VAL A 305 8.29 9.69 6.68
CA VAL A 305 8.35 8.31 7.14
C VAL A 305 9.63 7.64 6.67
N ARG A 306 10.05 6.57 7.35
CA ARG A 306 11.26 5.84 7.00
C ARG A 306 10.96 4.81 5.92
N THR A 307 11.83 4.72 4.92
CA THR A 307 11.73 3.73 3.84
C THR A 307 13.06 3.01 3.61
N PRO A 308 13.03 1.79 3.07
CA PRO A 308 14.23 1.00 2.81
C PRO A 308 15.12 1.65 1.74
N THR A 309 16.38 1.88 2.09
CA THR A 309 17.42 2.32 1.17
C THR A 309 18.55 1.27 1.09
N ALA A 310 19.49 1.45 0.18
CA ALA A 310 20.67 0.59 0.12
C ALA A 310 21.49 0.54 1.42
N LYS A 311 21.32 1.52 2.31
CA LYS A 311 22.05 1.67 3.58
C LYS A 311 21.17 1.43 4.83
N GLY A 312 19.96 0.88 4.65
CA GLY A 312 18.97 0.71 5.73
C GLY A 312 17.83 1.72 5.63
N MET A 313 17.03 1.79 6.69
CA MET A 313 15.87 2.70 6.76
C MET A 313 16.27 4.16 6.90
N ALA A 314 15.72 5.03 6.06
CA ALA A 314 15.97 6.47 6.09
C ALA A 314 14.68 7.28 5.92
N PHE A 315 14.60 8.48 6.47
CA PHE A 315 13.52 9.43 6.25
C PHE A 315 13.64 10.05 4.86
N CYS A 316 13.10 9.38 3.86
CA CYS A 316 13.15 9.81 2.46
C CYS A 316 11.80 9.66 1.73
N CYS A 317 10.73 9.45 2.46
CA CYS A 317 9.37 9.45 1.96
C CYS A 317 8.55 10.50 2.71
N ARG A 318 7.81 11.34 2.01
CA ARG A 318 6.86 12.30 2.54
C ARG A 318 5.47 11.84 2.20
N ASP A 319 4.62 11.62 3.21
CA ASP A 319 3.32 10.98 3.10
C ASP A 319 2.23 11.81 3.80
N THR A 320 1.01 11.73 3.30
CA THR A 320 -0.22 12.19 3.97
C THR A 320 -1.37 11.24 3.67
N THR A 321 -2.19 10.99 4.66
CA THR A 321 -3.43 10.21 4.53
C THR A 321 -4.65 11.09 4.29
N HIS A 322 -4.49 12.43 4.24
CA HIS A 322 -5.53 13.45 4.16
C HIS A 322 -5.45 14.28 2.87
N GLY A 323 -5.12 13.65 1.76
CA GLY A 323 -5.14 14.28 0.44
C GLY A 323 -6.55 14.40 -0.14
N ASN A 324 -6.76 15.39 -0.98
CA ASN A 324 -7.93 15.50 -1.85
C ASN A 324 -7.63 14.80 -3.17
N LEU A 325 -8.60 14.06 -3.69
CA LEU A 325 -8.50 13.37 -4.96
C LEU A 325 -9.75 13.66 -5.80
N ARG A 326 -9.53 13.92 -7.09
CA ARG A 326 -10.56 13.89 -8.12
C ARG A 326 -10.13 12.97 -9.23
N LEU A 327 -11.05 12.16 -9.75
CA LEU A 327 -10.81 11.29 -10.89
C LEU A 327 -12.00 11.30 -11.85
N GLN A 328 -11.70 11.10 -13.13
CA GLN A 328 -12.70 10.88 -14.16
C GLN A 328 -12.22 9.76 -15.09
N LEU A 329 -13.06 8.71 -15.22
CA LEU A 329 -12.84 7.58 -16.13
C LEU A 329 -13.82 7.65 -17.28
N ARG A 330 -13.32 7.54 -18.50
CA ARG A 330 -14.11 7.59 -19.74
C ARG A 330 -13.93 6.32 -20.57
N GLU A 331 -14.99 5.91 -21.23
CA GLU A 331 -14.95 4.90 -22.30
C GLU A 331 -14.84 5.61 -23.66
N LEU A 332 -13.91 5.17 -24.48
CA LEU A 332 -13.70 5.70 -25.83
C LEU A 332 -14.65 4.99 -26.80
N LEU A 333 -15.44 5.78 -27.51
CA LEU A 333 -16.41 5.25 -28.48
C LEU A 333 -15.70 5.12 -29.84
N GLY A 334 -15.31 3.88 -30.19
CA GLY A 334 -14.54 3.59 -31.39
C GLY A 334 -15.19 4.12 -32.68
N GLY A 335 -14.36 4.66 -33.58
CA GLY A 335 -14.79 5.08 -34.91
C GLY A 335 -15.57 6.41 -35.01
N ASN A 336 -15.92 7.03 -33.92
CA ASN A 336 -16.68 8.29 -33.90
C ASN A 336 -15.78 9.45 -33.49
N ILE A 337 -15.54 10.38 -34.42
CA ILE A 337 -14.84 11.63 -34.19
C ILE A 337 -15.89 12.74 -34.03
N ASP A 338 -15.73 13.63 -33.09
CA ASP A 338 -16.59 14.80 -32.91
C ASP A 338 -16.31 15.86 -34.01
N LYS A 339 -17.09 16.95 -34.00
CA LYS A 339 -16.94 18.06 -34.96
C LYS A 339 -15.60 18.78 -34.90
N ASN A 340 -14.83 18.56 -33.81
CA ASN A 340 -13.53 19.17 -33.56
C ASN A 340 -12.37 18.20 -33.80
N GLY A 341 -12.62 17.01 -34.33
CA GLY A 341 -11.61 15.99 -34.57
C GLY A 341 -11.23 15.12 -33.37
N ASN A 342 -11.92 15.28 -32.21
CA ASN A 342 -11.66 14.50 -31.02
C ASN A 342 -12.44 13.18 -31.04
N GLN A 343 -11.83 12.12 -30.52
CA GLN A 343 -12.50 10.84 -30.32
C GLN A 343 -13.65 11.00 -29.32
N ARG A 344 -14.86 10.59 -29.72
CA ARG A 344 -16.03 10.62 -28.81
C ARG A 344 -15.78 9.70 -27.61
N SER A 345 -16.16 10.16 -26.44
CA SER A 345 -16.05 9.39 -25.21
C SER A 345 -17.31 9.54 -24.34
N ARG A 346 -17.52 8.58 -23.46
CA ARG A 346 -18.60 8.58 -22.48
C ARG A 346 -17.99 8.48 -21.08
N ILE A 347 -18.38 9.36 -20.17
CA ILE A 347 -17.99 9.27 -18.77
C ILE A 347 -18.61 8.02 -18.16
N ILE A 348 -17.77 7.16 -17.58
CA ILE A 348 -18.17 5.98 -16.82
C ILE A 348 -18.26 6.33 -15.34
N LEU A 349 -17.32 7.14 -14.87
CA LEU A 349 -17.16 7.45 -13.45
C LEU A 349 -16.55 8.84 -13.27
N GLU A 350 -17.15 9.61 -12.39
CA GLU A 350 -16.55 10.78 -11.75
C GLU A 350 -16.62 10.59 -10.25
N ALA A 351 -15.50 10.79 -9.55
CA ALA A 351 -15.46 10.58 -8.12
C ALA A 351 -14.46 11.52 -7.44
N GLN A 352 -14.70 11.78 -6.16
CA GLN A 352 -13.83 12.62 -5.32
C GLN A 352 -13.74 12.10 -3.90
N SER A 353 -12.63 12.42 -3.25
CA SER A 353 -12.36 12.07 -1.85
C SER A 353 -11.52 13.16 -1.19
N SER A 354 -11.65 13.30 0.13
CA SER A 354 -10.77 14.08 0.99
C SER A 354 -9.89 13.22 1.90
N LEU A 355 -9.94 11.89 1.73
CA LEU A 355 -9.20 10.90 2.51
C LEU A 355 -8.36 10.03 1.58
N CYS A 356 -7.55 10.68 0.74
CA CYS A 356 -6.62 10.04 -0.18
C CYS A 356 -5.22 9.98 0.44
N GLY A 357 -4.53 8.86 0.30
CA GLY A 357 -3.10 8.77 0.55
C GLY A 357 -2.32 9.34 -0.63
N LEU A 358 -1.40 10.26 -0.35
CA LEU A 358 -0.54 10.91 -1.33
C LEU A 358 0.90 10.88 -0.83
N GLU A 359 1.81 10.43 -1.69
CA GLU A 359 3.20 10.21 -1.31
C GLU A 359 4.16 10.67 -2.40
N VAL A 360 5.31 11.19 -1.96
CA VAL A 360 6.51 11.33 -2.77
C VAL A 360 7.72 10.82 -2.00
N GLY A 361 8.61 10.10 -2.65
CA GLY A 361 9.78 9.56 -1.97
C GLY A 361 11.01 9.45 -2.85
N GLY A 362 12.16 9.16 -2.21
CA GLY A 362 13.46 9.20 -2.85
C GLY A 362 13.96 10.62 -3.10
N ALA A 363 14.86 10.79 -4.05
CA ALA A 363 15.47 12.09 -4.35
C ALA A 363 16.03 12.13 -5.79
N PRO A 364 16.22 13.34 -6.35
CA PRO A 364 15.88 14.65 -5.81
C PRO A 364 14.41 15.04 -6.04
N TRP A 365 13.87 15.91 -5.17
CA TRP A 365 12.54 16.52 -5.28
C TRP A 365 12.62 18.06 -5.22
N ASP A 366 13.58 18.63 -5.93
CA ASP A 366 13.83 20.05 -6.09
C ASP A 366 13.08 20.67 -7.29
N GLU A 367 12.56 19.81 -8.17
CA GLU A 367 11.80 20.22 -9.35
C GLU A 367 10.63 19.25 -9.63
N VAL A 368 9.70 19.70 -10.47
CA VAL A 368 8.59 18.90 -10.98
C VAL A 368 9.12 17.66 -11.69
N TRP A 369 8.54 16.51 -11.39
CA TRP A 369 8.80 15.29 -12.14
C TRP A 369 7.65 15.02 -13.10
N GLN A 370 7.93 15.17 -14.38
CA GLN A 370 6.91 14.98 -15.42
C GLN A 370 7.40 14.04 -16.52
N VAL A 371 6.48 13.27 -17.06
CA VAL A 371 6.64 12.49 -18.28
C VAL A 371 5.41 12.73 -19.14
N SER A 372 5.62 13.17 -20.37
CA SER A 372 4.59 13.33 -21.38
C SER A 372 5.01 12.51 -22.60
N GLN A 373 4.13 11.63 -23.03
CA GLN A 373 4.32 10.78 -24.20
C GLN A 373 3.49 11.25 -25.42
N PHE A 374 2.98 12.51 -25.37
CA PHE A 374 2.23 13.12 -26.47
C PHE A 374 3.08 14.06 -27.29
#